data_de8d948f387404a7f6f8e537c7047ed1
#
_entry.id   de8d948f387404a7f6f8e537c7047ed1
#
_cell.length_a   1.000
_cell.length_b   1.000
_cell.length_c   1.000
_cell.angle_alpha   90.00
_cell.angle_beta   90.00
_cell.angle_gamma   90.00
#
_symmetry.space_group_name_H-M   'P 1'
#
loop_
_entity.id
_entity.type
_entity.pdbx_description
1 polymer ?
#
loop_
_entity_poly.entity_id
_entity_poly.type
_entity_poly.pdbx_seq_one_letter_code
_entity_poly.pdbx_strand_id
1 'polypeptide(L)'
;GVPFNWYKWDKYVNRHNSEDMLSREAYKALPEAQQKLYKGVRQREIMVLFNIDQTTLPMADAEKYRDLQQRFGSRADRGYLQSEERQLRSTVNRFVAQIREHLLPVRKDAAGMAHFDTAKDAVYMPEAKQFEHYEDYVQELMRQVAGATGHAQRLAREGMVMQGGKAPSEDAIRYERLVAELASGVKMMEL
;
A
#
# COMPACT_ATOMS: atom_id res chain seq x y z
N GLY A 1 -22.38 -0.71 6.09
CA GLY A 1 -21.66 -1.97 6.32
C GLY A 1 -21.04 -2.53 5.04
N VAL A 2 -20.00 -3.32 5.17
CA VAL A 2 -19.30 -3.94 4.05
C VAL A 2 -19.73 -5.41 3.96
N PRO A 3 -20.23 -5.90 2.81
CA PRO A 3 -20.57 -7.31 2.66
C PRO A 3 -19.31 -8.16 2.68
N PHE A 4 -19.36 -9.23 3.43
CA PHE A 4 -18.24 -10.16 3.62
C PHE A 4 -18.72 -11.59 3.39
N ASN A 5 -17.96 -12.39 2.63
CA ASN A 5 -18.27 -13.80 2.43
C ASN A 5 -17.66 -14.63 3.56
N TRP A 6 -18.52 -15.20 4.38
CA TRP A 6 -18.12 -16.15 5.42
C TRP A 6 -18.27 -17.58 4.90
N TYR A 7 -17.30 -18.43 5.17
CA TYR A 7 -17.34 -19.83 4.75
C TYR A 7 -17.33 -20.74 5.95
N LYS A 8 -18.36 -21.60 6.05
CA LYS A 8 -18.50 -22.61 7.08
C LYS A 8 -18.31 -24.01 6.54
N TRP A 9 -17.83 -24.90 7.38
CA TRP A 9 -17.66 -26.34 7.11
C TRP A 9 -18.44 -27.12 8.17
N ASP A 10 -19.72 -26.89 8.28
CA ASP A 10 -20.62 -27.44 9.30
C ASP A 10 -21.60 -28.44 8.73
N LYS A 11 -21.61 -28.65 7.42
CA LYS A 11 -22.43 -29.66 6.73
C LYS A 11 -21.57 -30.69 6.03
N TYR A 12 -22.05 -31.91 6.08
CA TYR A 12 -21.47 -33.09 5.49
C TYR A 12 -22.47 -33.75 4.58
N VAL A 13 -22.10 -34.05 3.35
CA VAL A 13 -22.95 -34.64 2.32
C VAL A 13 -22.46 -36.04 2.01
N ASN A 14 -23.36 -37.01 1.90
CA ASN A 14 -23.03 -38.37 1.50
C ASN A 14 -22.50 -38.37 0.07
N ARG A 15 -21.40 -39.08 -0.16
CA ARG A 15 -20.72 -39.13 -1.46
C ARG A 15 -21.56 -39.81 -2.54
N HIS A 16 -22.51 -40.64 -2.16
CA HIS A 16 -23.38 -41.41 -3.06
C HIS A 16 -24.78 -40.86 -3.16
N ASN A 17 -25.20 -39.98 -2.21
CA ASN A 17 -26.51 -39.34 -2.19
C ASN A 17 -26.38 -37.88 -1.76
N SER A 18 -26.54 -36.95 -2.68
CA SER A 18 -26.41 -35.52 -2.41
C SER A 18 -27.55 -34.93 -1.56
N GLU A 19 -28.66 -35.62 -1.42
CA GLU A 19 -29.78 -35.21 -0.58
C GLU A 19 -29.58 -35.57 0.89
N ASP A 20 -28.72 -36.56 1.16
CA ASP A 20 -28.36 -36.99 2.51
C ASP A 20 -27.29 -36.07 3.07
N MET A 21 -27.73 -35.09 3.85
CA MET A 21 -26.88 -34.08 4.49
C MET A 21 -26.98 -34.16 6.00
N LEU A 22 -25.81 -34.12 6.65
CA LEU A 22 -25.68 -34.15 8.10
C LEU A 22 -25.07 -32.82 8.63
N SER A 23 -25.51 -32.44 9.82
CA SER A 23 -24.82 -31.40 10.59
C SER A 23 -23.47 -31.94 11.09
N ARG A 24 -22.58 -31.02 11.52
CA ARG A 24 -21.28 -31.38 12.11
C ARG A 24 -21.43 -32.27 13.35
N GLU A 25 -22.44 -32.06 14.13
CA GLU A 25 -22.74 -32.84 15.34
C GLU A 25 -23.20 -34.25 15.00
N ALA A 26 -24.14 -34.37 14.06
CA ALA A 26 -24.63 -35.67 13.58
C ALA A 26 -23.49 -36.47 12.88
N TYR A 27 -22.65 -35.82 12.09
CA TYR A 27 -21.47 -36.44 11.48
C TYR A 27 -20.50 -37.00 12.54
N LYS A 28 -20.21 -36.24 13.61
CA LYS A 28 -19.31 -36.69 14.68
C LYS A 28 -19.89 -37.84 15.51
N ALA A 29 -21.21 -37.97 15.55
CA ALA A 29 -21.89 -39.05 16.26
C ALA A 29 -21.87 -40.36 15.47
N LEU A 30 -21.52 -40.37 14.16
CA LEU A 30 -21.46 -41.57 13.35
C LEU A 30 -20.21 -42.41 13.67
N PRO A 31 -20.31 -43.75 13.54
CA PRO A 31 -19.15 -44.62 13.54
C PRO A 31 -18.14 -44.25 12.44
N GLU A 32 -16.85 -44.44 12.70
CA GLU A 32 -15.76 -44.05 11.80
C GLU A 32 -15.92 -44.63 10.38
N ALA A 33 -16.41 -45.86 10.26
CA ALA A 33 -16.68 -46.48 8.98
C ALA A 33 -17.73 -45.75 8.15
N GLN A 34 -18.75 -45.18 8.81
CA GLN A 34 -19.82 -44.42 8.15
C GLN A 34 -19.39 -42.96 7.84
N GLN A 35 -18.53 -42.38 8.67
CA GLN A 35 -18.00 -41.07 8.42
C GLN A 35 -17.26 -40.99 7.07
N LYS A 36 -16.61 -42.05 6.62
CA LYS A 36 -15.92 -42.12 5.32
C LYS A 36 -16.83 -41.95 4.11
N LEU A 37 -18.13 -42.19 4.29
CA LEU A 37 -19.13 -42.01 3.23
C LEU A 37 -19.52 -40.53 3.02
N TYR A 38 -19.15 -39.68 3.94
CA TYR A 38 -19.51 -38.25 3.88
C TYR A 38 -18.29 -37.39 3.56
N LYS A 39 -18.54 -36.26 2.91
CA LYS A 39 -17.55 -35.21 2.66
C LYS A 39 -18.05 -33.88 3.22
N GLY A 40 -17.18 -33.10 3.84
CA GLY A 40 -17.47 -31.74 4.24
C GLY A 40 -17.79 -30.85 3.04
N VAL A 41 -18.83 -30.04 3.14
CA VAL A 41 -19.23 -29.10 2.10
C VAL A 41 -19.03 -27.69 2.60
N ARG A 42 -18.39 -26.88 1.77
CA ARG A 42 -18.18 -25.46 2.01
C ARG A 42 -19.48 -24.70 1.76
N GLN A 43 -20.01 -24.10 2.80
CA GLN A 43 -21.16 -23.20 2.69
C GLN A 43 -20.72 -21.76 2.71
N ARG A 44 -21.28 -20.95 1.81
CA ARG A 44 -21.05 -19.51 1.77
C ARG A 44 -22.23 -18.81 2.41
N GLU A 45 -21.95 -17.99 3.42
CA GLU A 45 -22.90 -17.02 3.99
C GLU A 45 -22.40 -15.61 3.68
N ILE A 46 -23.32 -14.71 3.39
CA ILE A 46 -23.00 -13.30 3.24
C ILE A 46 -23.30 -12.64 4.59
N MET A 47 -22.28 -12.09 5.22
CA MET A 47 -22.40 -11.31 6.44
C MET A 47 -22.11 -9.84 6.11
N VAL A 48 -22.74 -8.94 6.84
CA VAL A 48 -22.44 -7.50 6.71
C VAL A 48 -21.63 -7.09 7.93
N LEU A 49 -20.42 -6.60 7.70
CA LEU A 49 -19.54 -6.08 8.73
C LEU A 49 -19.73 -4.55 8.83
N PHE A 50 -19.77 -4.07 10.05
CA PHE A 50 -19.82 -2.65 10.35
C PHE A 50 -18.58 -2.26 11.15
N ASN A 51 -18.05 -1.07 10.87
CA ASN A 51 -17.11 -0.46 11.80
C ASN A 51 -17.86 -0.21 13.12
N ILE A 52 -17.27 -0.62 14.22
CA ILE A 52 -17.81 -0.45 15.58
C ILE A 52 -18.16 1.02 15.88
N ASP A 53 -17.38 1.96 15.34
CA ASP A 53 -17.61 3.42 15.51
C ASP A 53 -18.83 3.92 14.74
N GLN A 54 -19.31 3.15 13.75
CA GLN A 54 -20.51 3.44 12.95
C GLN A 54 -21.78 2.79 13.51
N THR A 55 -21.68 2.15 14.67
CA THR A 55 -22.80 1.51 15.35
C THR A 55 -23.34 2.38 16.49
N THR A 56 -24.46 2.00 17.06
CA THR A 56 -24.98 2.65 18.28
C THR A 56 -24.27 2.16 19.55
N LEU A 57 -23.32 1.24 19.46
CA LEU A 57 -22.64 0.63 20.60
C LEU A 57 -21.94 1.65 21.51
N PRO A 58 -21.26 2.71 21.00
CA PRO A 58 -20.64 3.72 21.86
C PRO A 58 -21.63 4.41 22.82
N MET A 59 -22.89 4.56 22.40
CA MET A 59 -23.95 5.17 23.20
C MET A 59 -24.74 4.15 24.02
N ALA A 60 -24.93 2.95 23.50
CA ALA A 60 -25.75 1.92 24.14
C ALA A 60 -24.99 1.16 25.25
N ASP A 61 -23.67 0.93 25.04
CA ASP A 61 -22.80 0.21 25.98
C ASP A 61 -21.36 0.71 25.82
N ALA A 62 -21.09 1.82 26.49
CA ALA A 62 -19.77 2.47 26.44
C ALA A 62 -18.64 1.62 27.06
N GLU A 63 -18.94 0.71 27.97
CA GLU A 63 -17.95 -0.16 28.60
C GLU A 63 -17.52 -1.25 27.64
N LYS A 64 -18.47 -1.93 27.00
CA LYS A 64 -18.22 -2.93 25.97
C LYS A 64 -17.50 -2.32 24.75
N TYR A 65 -17.88 -1.12 24.37
CA TYR A 65 -17.19 -0.40 23.29
C TYR A 65 -15.72 -0.18 23.61
N ARG A 66 -15.38 0.31 24.82
CA ARG A 66 -14.00 0.51 25.26
C ARG A 66 -13.23 -0.80 25.34
N ASP A 67 -13.84 -1.88 25.85
CA ASP A 67 -13.21 -3.21 25.90
C ASP A 67 -12.86 -3.71 24.47
N LEU A 68 -13.78 -3.55 23.52
CA LEU A 68 -13.55 -3.93 22.13
C LEU A 68 -12.47 -3.06 21.47
N GLN A 69 -12.42 -1.76 21.73
CA GLN A 69 -11.35 -0.89 21.25
C GLN A 69 -9.98 -1.30 21.82
N GLN A 70 -9.90 -1.60 23.11
CA GLN A 70 -8.64 -2.05 23.71
C GLN A 70 -8.16 -3.38 23.14
N ARG A 71 -9.07 -4.33 22.89
CA ARG A 71 -8.71 -5.66 22.37
C ARG A 71 -8.37 -5.65 20.87
N PHE A 72 -9.07 -4.86 20.09
CA PHE A 72 -9.05 -4.99 18.62
C PHE A 72 -8.64 -3.70 17.89
N GLY A 73 -8.89 -2.50 18.43
CA GLY A 73 -8.64 -1.24 17.76
C GLY A 73 -7.20 -1.09 17.26
N SER A 74 -6.25 -1.26 18.14
CA SER A 74 -4.82 -1.09 17.79
C SER A 74 -4.25 -2.19 16.85
N ARG A 75 -4.93 -3.34 16.70
CA ARG A 75 -4.54 -4.39 15.76
C ARG A 75 -5.15 -4.18 14.38
N ALA A 76 -6.40 -3.71 14.31
CA ALA A 76 -7.06 -3.42 13.05
C ALA A 76 -6.36 -2.26 12.34
N ASP A 77 -6.08 -1.17 13.06
CA ASP A 77 -5.36 0.00 12.53
C ASP A 77 -3.96 -0.36 12.06
N ARG A 78 -3.19 -1.11 12.87
CA ARG A 78 -1.85 -1.56 12.47
C ARG A 78 -1.85 -2.52 11.28
N GLY A 79 -2.82 -3.41 11.19
CA GLY A 79 -2.96 -4.34 10.06
C GLY A 79 -3.31 -3.63 8.76
N TYR A 80 -4.20 -2.64 8.82
CA TYR A 80 -4.59 -1.84 7.68
C TYR A 80 -3.44 -0.95 7.21
N LEU A 81 -2.85 -0.15 8.10
CA LEU A 81 -1.69 0.69 7.80
C LEU A 81 -0.51 -0.12 7.26
N GLN A 82 -0.22 -1.30 7.80
CA GLN A 82 0.82 -2.19 7.25
C GLN A 82 0.47 -2.72 5.85
N SER A 83 -0.80 -2.96 5.55
CA SER A 83 -1.22 -3.41 4.21
C SER A 83 -1.11 -2.28 3.18
N GLU A 84 -1.52 -1.07 3.53
CA GLU A 84 -1.37 0.12 2.70
C GLU A 84 0.09 0.46 2.45
N GLU A 85 0.91 0.48 3.49
CA GLU A 85 2.33 0.72 3.36
C GLU A 85 3.02 -0.35 2.48
N ARG A 86 2.67 -1.63 2.60
CA ARG A 86 3.19 -2.69 1.72
C ARG A 86 2.78 -2.47 0.27
N GLN A 87 1.55 -2.07 0.04
CA GLN A 87 1.05 -1.78 -1.31
C GLN A 87 1.76 -0.58 -1.91
N LEU A 88 1.91 0.50 -1.14
CA LEU A 88 2.67 1.69 -1.54
C LEU A 88 4.13 1.32 -1.85
N ARG A 89 4.81 0.56 -0.99
CA ARG A 89 6.18 0.08 -1.22
C ARG A 89 6.31 -0.74 -2.49
N SER A 90 5.35 -1.62 -2.76
CA SER A 90 5.32 -2.43 -3.98
C SER A 90 5.17 -1.56 -5.23
N THR A 91 4.26 -0.58 -5.19
CA THR A 91 4.02 0.35 -6.30
C THR A 91 5.25 1.24 -6.55
N VAL A 92 5.84 1.79 -5.48
CA VAL A 92 7.06 2.61 -5.57
C VAL A 92 8.24 1.81 -6.10
N ASN A 93 8.44 0.57 -5.65
CA ASN A 93 9.52 -0.29 -6.15
C ASN A 93 9.38 -0.56 -7.65
N ARG A 94 8.16 -0.81 -8.13
CA ARG A 94 7.89 -0.99 -9.56
C ARG A 94 8.17 0.31 -10.34
N PHE A 95 7.75 1.45 -9.81
CA PHE A 95 8.01 2.76 -10.40
C PHE A 95 9.52 3.06 -10.46
N VAL A 96 10.27 2.82 -9.39
CA VAL A 96 11.74 2.98 -9.37
C VAL A 96 12.43 2.06 -10.38
N ALA A 97 11.93 0.83 -10.56
CA ALA A 97 12.45 -0.07 -11.59
C ALA A 97 12.26 0.51 -13.00
N GLN A 98 11.09 1.06 -13.30
CA GLN A 98 10.80 1.73 -14.57
C GLN A 98 11.67 2.98 -14.78
N ILE A 99 11.89 3.79 -13.74
CA ILE A 99 12.79 4.94 -13.81
C ILE A 99 14.21 4.50 -14.15
N ARG A 100 14.71 3.44 -13.49
CA ARG A 100 16.07 2.92 -13.73
C ARG A 100 16.25 2.36 -15.13
N GLU A 101 15.22 1.76 -15.68
CA GLU A 101 15.24 1.15 -17.00
C GLU A 101 15.13 2.19 -18.14
N HIS A 102 14.27 3.20 -17.96
CA HIS A 102 13.85 4.06 -19.06
C HIS A 102 14.28 5.53 -18.92
N LEU A 103 14.68 5.97 -17.74
CA LEU A 103 14.96 7.39 -17.51
C LEU A 103 16.39 7.66 -17.03
N LEU A 104 16.74 7.20 -15.81
CA LEU A 104 18.04 7.46 -15.20
C LEU A 104 18.32 6.54 -14.00
N PRO A 105 19.59 6.36 -13.60
CA PRO A 105 19.94 5.60 -12.40
C PRO A 105 19.43 6.26 -11.12
N VAL A 106 18.80 5.47 -10.26
CA VAL A 106 18.50 5.84 -8.87
C VAL A 106 19.45 5.06 -7.95
N ARG A 107 20.31 5.78 -7.23
CA ARG A 107 21.37 5.21 -6.38
C ARG A 107 21.16 5.57 -4.92
N LYS A 108 21.76 4.79 -4.04
CA LYS A 108 21.81 5.13 -2.61
C LYS A 108 22.85 6.23 -2.38
N ASP A 109 22.49 7.20 -1.54
CA ASP A 109 23.44 8.20 -1.05
C ASP A 109 23.99 7.80 0.33
N ALA A 110 25.30 7.78 0.47
CA ALA A 110 25.96 7.45 1.73
C ALA A 110 25.92 8.64 2.71
N ALA A 111 25.83 9.87 2.21
CA ALA A 111 25.81 11.08 3.04
C ALA A 111 24.40 11.38 3.61
N GLY A 112 23.39 10.64 3.19
CA GLY A 112 22.01 10.79 3.69
C GLY A 112 21.26 11.99 3.11
N MET A 113 21.68 12.50 1.95
CA MET A 113 21.04 13.64 1.28
C MET A 113 20.41 13.23 -0.05
N ALA A 114 19.14 13.55 -0.24
CA ALA A 114 18.49 13.38 -1.53
C ALA A 114 18.91 14.48 -2.49
N HIS A 115 19.41 14.12 -3.68
CA HIS A 115 19.78 15.09 -4.71
C HIS A 115 19.82 14.46 -6.10
N PHE A 116 19.64 15.28 -7.12
CA PHE A 116 19.92 14.94 -8.50
C PHE A 116 21.30 15.48 -8.91
N ASP A 117 22.21 14.59 -9.28
CA ASP A 117 23.55 14.94 -9.80
C ASP A 117 23.46 15.11 -11.31
N THR A 118 23.50 16.36 -11.76
CA THR A 118 23.42 16.70 -13.20
C THR A 118 24.62 16.23 -14.01
N ALA A 119 25.81 16.13 -13.39
CA ALA A 119 27.01 15.69 -14.08
C ALA A 119 27.03 14.19 -14.34
N LYS A 120 26.47 13.41 -13.41
CA LYS A 120 26.38 11.95 -13.51
C LYS A 120 25.04 11.46 -14.05
N ASP A 121 24.11 12.38 -14.25
CA ASP A 121 22.73 12.11 -14.64
C ASP A 121 22.09 11.00 -13.79
N ALA A 122 22.16 11.15 -12.48
CA ALA A 122 21.70 10.17 -11.53
C ALA A 122 21.01 10.82 -10.32
N VAL A 123 19.93 10.20 -9.85
CA VAL A 123 19.28 10.57 -8.59
C VAL A 123 19.93 9.77 -7.45
N TYR A 124 20.30 10.47 -6.39
CA TYR A 124 20.81 9.90 -5.15
C TYR A 124 19.79 10.06 -4.05
N MET A 125 19.48 8.96 -3.36
CA MET A 125 18.48 8.91 -2.29
C MET A 125 19.05 8.29 -1.02
N PRO A 126 18.76 8.87 0.16
CA PRO A 126 19.02 8.18 1.44
C PRO A 126 18.19 6.88 1.52
N GLU A 127 18.52 6.03 2.49
CA GLU A 127 17.68 4.87 2.75
C GLU A 127 16.31 5.29 3.32
N ALA A 128 15.25 4.62 2.92
CA ALA A 128 13.89 4.92 3.37
C ALA A 128 13.73 4.92 4.91
N LYS A 129 14.54 4.13 5.63
CA LYS A 129 14.54 4.09 7.10
C LYS A 129 15.07 5.36 7.78
N GLN A 130 15.69 6.29 7.04
CA GLN A 130 16.17 7.59 7.53
C GLN A 130 15.08 8.66 7.54
N PHE A 131 13.94 8.39 6.95
CA PHE A 131 12.76 9.24 6.99
C PHE A 131 11.83 8.81 8.13
N GLU A 132 11.12 9.75 8.72
CA GLU A 132 10.16 9.47 9.78
C GLU A 132 8.98 8.64 9.26
N HIS A 133 8.47 8.99 8.06
CA HIS A 133 7.42 8.27 7.36
C HIS A 133 7.90 7.82 5.97
N TYR A 134 7.37 6.70 5.49
CA TYR A 134 7.73 6.19 4.17
C TYR A 134 7.24 7.11 3.04
N GLU A 135 6.14 7.79 3.27
CA GLU A 135 5.56 8.80 2.37
C GLU A 135 6.53 9.96 2.11
N ASP A 136 7.26 10.42 3.13
CA ASP A 136 8.27 11.48 3.01
C ASP A 136 9.42 11.04 2.09
N TYR A 137 9.87 9.78 2.22
CA TYR A 137 10.83 9.19 1.30
C TYR A 137 10.31 9.19 -0.14
N VAL A 138 9.04 8.80 -0.33
CA VAL A 138 8.40 8.73 -1.65
C VAL A 138 8.27 10.11 -2.26
N GLN A 139 7.81 11.09 -1.49
CA GLN A 139 7.67 12.48 -1.94
C GLN A 139 9.02 13.05 -2.38
N GLU A 140 10.06 12.84 -1.57
CA GLU A 140 11.39 13.31 -1.90
C GLU A 140 11.95 12.63 -3.16
N LEU A 141 11.75 11.31 -3.30
CA LEU A 141 12.12 10.59 -4.51
C LEU A 141 11.44 11.18 -5.76
N MET A 142 10.11 11.44 -5.68
CA MET A 142 9.36 12.02 -6.80
C MET A 142 9.86 13.42 -7.14
N ARG A 143 10.20 14.24 -6.13
CA ARG A 143 10.77 15.57 -6.31
C ARG A 143 12.10 15.50 -7.08
N GLN A 144 13.01 14.62 -6.69
CA GLN A 144 14.31 14.46 -7.37
C GLN A 144 14.15 13.94 -8.80
N VAL A 145 13.25 13.00 -9.04
CA VAL A 145 12.94 12.47 -10.37
C VAL A 145 12.31 13.56 -11.25
N ALA A 146 11.38 14.35 -10.71
CA ALA A 146 10.76 15.46 -11.43
C ALA A 146 11.79 16.52 -11.81
N GLY A 147 12.70 16.89 -10.91
CA GLY A 147 13.84 17.76 -11.21
C GLY A 147 14.71 17.19 -12.32
N ALA A 148 15.05 15.91 -12.23
CA ALA A 148 15.88 15.23 -13.23
C ALA A 148 15.30 15.26 -14.65
N THR A 149 13.96 15.35 -14.82
CA THR A 149 13.37 15.53 -16.16
C THR A 149 13.78 16.82 -16.84
N GLY A 150 14.24 17.84 -16.11
CA GLY A 150 14.76 19.10 -16.64
C GLY A 150 16.16 19.04 -17.20
N HIS A 151 16.86 17.91 -17.07
CA HIS A 151 18.23 17.75 -17.55
C HIS A 151 18.39 18.06 -19.05
N ALA A 152 19.59 18.49 -19.46
CA ALA A 152 19.91 18.90 -20.85
C ALA A 152 19.57 17.82 -21.88
N GLN A 153 19.72 16.55 -21.55
CA GLN A 153 19.39 15.42 -22.43
C GLN A 153 17.90 15.06 -22.50
N ARG A 154 17.03 15.74 -21.72
CA ARG A 154 15.59 15.53 -21.66
C ARG A 154 14.83 16.79 -22.04
N LEU A 155 14.22 17.46 -21.08
CA LEU A 155 13.43 18.69 -21.36
C LEU A 155 14.27 19.95 -21.45
N ALA A 156 15.56 19.90 -21.10
CA ALA A 156 16.51 21.02 -21.14
C ALA A 156 15.94 22.33 -20.54
N ARG A 157 15.26 22.22 -19.37
CA ARG A 157 14.61 23.36 -18.75
C ARG A 157 15.65 24.40 -18.29
N GLU A 158 15.33 25.66 -18.42
CA GLU A 158 16.23 26.78 -18.19
C GLU A 158 16.89 26.78 -16.80
N GLY A 159 16.14 26.37 -15.75
CA GLY A 159 16.65 26.26 -14.39
C GLY A 159 17.66 25.12 -14.16
N MET A 160 17.82 24.21 -15.12
CA MET A 160 18.66 23.00 -15.01
C MET A 160 19.84 22.99 -15.98
N VAL A 161 19.90 23.91 -16.95
CA VAL A 161 20.93 23.92 -18.01
C VAL A 161 21.66 25.25 -18.07
N MET A 162 22.95 25.20 -18.38
CA MET A 162 23.72 26.41 -18.67
C MET A 162 23.34 26.93 -20.05
N GLN A 163 22.96 28.20 -20.15
CA GLN A 163 22.67 28.87 -21.42
C GLN A 163 23.84 29.78 -21.81
N GLY A 164 24.47 29.50 -22.94
CA GLY A 164 25.59 30.31 -23.42
C GLY A 164 26.79 30.40 -22.45
N GLY A 165 27.00 29.34 -21.63
CA GLY A 165 28.06 29.32 -20.63
C GLY A 165 27.71 30.07 -19.33
N LYS A 166 26.49 30.60 -19.19
CA LYS A 166 26.00 31.25 -17.96
C LYS A 166 25.18 30.29 -17.14
N ALA A 167 25.33 30.36 -15.80
CA ALA A 167 24.51 29.64 -14.88
C ALA A 167 23.03 30.11 -14.96
N PRO A 168 22.06 29.23 -14.65
CA PRO A 168 20.65 29.60 -14.58
C PRO A 168 20.42 30.80 -13.67
N SER A 169 19.44 31.65 -14.00
CA SER A 169 19.01 32.75 -13.14
C SER A 169 18.35 32.21 -11.86
N GLU A 170 18.33 33.02 -10.80
CA GLU A 170 17.63 32.64 -9.56
C GLU A 170 16.15 32.36 -9.79
N ASP A 171 15.49 33.12 -10.67
CA ASP A 171 14.08 32.93 -10.98
C ASP A 171 13.85 31.63 -11.76
N ALA A 172 14.74 31.27 -12.68
CA ALA A 172 14.69 29.98 -13.37
C ALA A 172 14.87 28.81 -12.39
N ILE A 173 15.79 28.94 -11.43
CA ILE A 173 15.99 27.92 -10.38
C ILE A 173 14.75 27.82 -9.46
N ARG A 174 14.15 28.94 -9.08
CA ARG A 174 12.92 28.96 -8.28
C ARG A 174 11.74 28.30 -9.02
N TYR A 175 11.61 28.62 -10.31
CA TYR A 175 10.61 27.99 -11.16
C TYR A 175 10.80 26.48 -11.25
N GLU A 176 12.03 26.03 -11.42
CA GLU A 176 12.35 24.59 -11.46
C GLU A 176 11.98 23.88 -10.17
N ARG A 177 12.25 24.50 -9.01
CA ARG A 177 11.81 23.96 -7.71
C ARG A 177 10.30 23.82 -7.62
N LEU A 178 9.57 24.84 -8.09
CA LEU A 178 8.11 24.81 -8.12
C LEU A 178 7.59 23.68 -9.02
N VAL A 179 8.19 23.49 -10.19
CA VAL A 179 7.85 22.38 -11.10
C VAL A 179 8.07 21.03 -10.42
N ALA A 180 9.20 20.85 -9.73
CA ALA A 180 9.50 19.61 -9.03
C ALA A 180 8.52 19.34 -7.88
N GLU A 181 8.12 20.38 -7.11
CA GLU A 181 7.12 20.25 -6.04
C GLU A 181 5.74 19.88 -6.57
N LEU A 182 5.26 20.59 -7.59
CA LEU A 182 3.94 20.33 -8.16
C LEU A 182 3.88 18.93 -8.79
N ALA A 183 4.91 18.55 -9.55
CA ALA A 183 4.97 17.22 -10.17
C ALA A 183 5.04 16.09 -9.13
N SER A 184 5.79 16.30 -8.04
CA SER A 184 5.83 15.34 -6.93
C SER A 184 4.47 15.19 -6.25
N GLY A 185 3.78 16.30 -5.98
CA GLY A 185 2.44 16.31 -5.37
C GLY A 185 1.41 15.59 -6.26
N VAL A 186 1.40 15.89 -7.56
CA VAL A 186 0.51 15.18 -8.51
C VAL A 186 0.79 13.68 -8.51
N LYS A 187 2.07 13.29 -8.54
CA LYS A 187 2.45 11.87 -8.57
C LYS A 187 2.11 11.14 -7.28
N MET A 188 2.20 11.80 -6.14
CA MET A 188 1.77 11.24 -4.85
C MET A 188 0.27 10.93 -4.80
N MET A 189 -0.56 11.70 -5.51
CA MET A 189 -2.01 11.43 -5.60
C MET A 189 -2.35 10.23 -6.48
N GLU A 190 -1.44 9.77 -7.33
CA GLU A 190 -1.62 8.62 -8.22
C GLU A 190 -1.15 7.28 -7.59
N LEU A 191 -0.38 7.35 -6.51
CA LEU A 191 0.21 6.19 -5.82
C LEU A 191 -0.72 5.65 -4.75
#